data_64f3abd21d10b2a74381216de231745a
#
_entry.id   64f3abd21d10b2a74381216de231745a
#
_cell.length_a   1.000
_cell.length_b   1.000
_cell.length_c   1.000
_cell.angle_alpha   90.00
_cell.angle_beta   90.00
_cell.angle_gamma   90.00
#
_symmetry.space_group_name_H-M   'P 1'
#
loop_
_entity.id
_entity.type
_entity.pdbx_description
1 polymer ?
#
loop_
_entity_poly.entity_id
_entity_poly.type
_entity_poly.pdbx_seq_one_letter_code
_entity_poly.pdbx_strand_id
1 'polypeptide(L)'
;MTTRPAPSARRTRVATELRKLRERAGMTTTEAARRLGTSTGQLSNVESARFGVSPDRIRAMASMYCCADQDYVEALVRMTTARSHGWWEAYREVLPSGLLDLAELEYHSTAVRTAYTTHMPGLLQTPDHAREIFRHVLPAPTPPEVEHRVSHRIQRQDLIYRAQPITYRTVVHEAAVRIQVGGPRVARAQLQHLLAMSERDHVTVQVLPFGVGAFPGSGQSINYLHGPVPQLDTAQLDQFHGPVFLDAEALLEMYRHLLDVVESTALSPEKTRDLIHAISQDM
;
A
#
# COMPACT_ATOMS: atom_id res chain seq x y z
N MET A 1 8.37 29.01 -13.85
CA MET A 1 6.97 28.58 -13.68
C MET A 1 6.99 27.45 -12.66
N THR A 2 6.50 27.69 -11.45
CA THR A 2 6.37 26.66 -10.42
C THR A 2 5.29 25.68 -10.87
N THR A 3 5.69 24.52 -11.35
CA THR A 3 4.77 23.43 -11.66
C THR A 3 4.05 23.03 -10.37
N ARG A 4 2.73 23.08 -10.40
CA ARG A 4 1.91 22.62 -9.26
C ARG A 4 2.24 21.13 -8.97
N PRO A 5 2.54 20.76 -7.72
CA PRO A 5 2.86 19.37 -7.40
C PRO A 5 1.72 18.45 -7.83
N ALA A 6 2.07 17.24 -8.28
CA ALA A 6 1.10 16.21 -8.62
C ALA A 6 0.17 15.93 -7.41
N PRO A 7 -1.11 15.65 -7.64
CA PRO A 7 -2.01 15.26 -6.56
C PRO A 7 -1.55 13.93 -5.94
N SER A 8 -1.71 13.77 -4.62
CA SER A 8 -1.40 12.48 -3.96
C SER A 8 -2.33 11.36 -4.44
N ALA A 9 -1.89 10.09 -4.27
CA ALA A 9 -2.70 8.93 -4.62
C ALA A 9 -4.07 8.96 -3.93
N ARG A 10 -4.11 9.38 -2.67
CA ARG A 10 -5.36 9.52 -1.91
C ARG A 10 -6.32 10.55 -2.51
N ARG A 11 -5.81 11.70 -2.93
CA ARG A 11 -6.61 12.72 -3.60
C ARG A 11 -7.10 12.25 -4.97
N THR A 12 -6.23 11.58 -5.72
CA THR A 12 -6.57 10.95 -7.00
C THR A 12 -7.67 9.90 -6.80
N ARG A 13 -7.59 9.11 -5.70
CA ARG A 13 -8.61 8.13 -5.37
C ARG A 13 -10.00 8.77 -5.17
N VAL A 14 -10.10 9.83 -4.36
CA VAL A 14 -11.39 10.54 -4.16
C VAL A 14 -11.97 11.01 -5.48
N ALA A 15 -11.15 11.60 -6.33
CA ALA A 15 -11.58 12.09 -7.64
C ALA A 15 -12.11 10.95 -8.54
N THR A 16 -11.38 9.82 -8.57
CA THR A 16 -11.76 8.61 -9.31
C THR A 16 -13.09 8.04 -8.81
N GLU A 17 -13.29 7.96 -7.49
CA GLU A 17 -14.51 7.41 -6.91
C GLU A 17 -15.74 8.32 -7.20
N LEU A 18 -15.58 9.64 -7.13
CA LEU A 18 -16.64 10.57 -7.52
C LEU A 18 -17.01 10.42 -8.99
N ARG A 19 -16.04 10.20 -9.86
CA ARG A 19 -16.27 9.91 -11.27
C ARG A 19 -17.01 8.58 -11.45
N LYS A 20 -16.58 7.50 -10.78
CA LYS A 20 -17.25 6.18 -10.82
C LYS A 20 -18.72 6.30 -10.37
N LEU A 21 -19.00 7.06 -9.30
CA LEU A 21 -20.39 7.32 -8.84
C LEU A 21 -21.22 8.00 -9.93
N ARG A 22 -20.68 9.03 -10.60
CA ARG A 22 -21.38 9.71 -11.70
C ARG A 22 -21.66 8.75 -12.87
N GLU A 23 -20.67 7.95 -13.26
CA GLU A 23 -20.78 7.00 -14.38
C GLU A 23 -21.79 5.89 -14.05
N ARG A 24 -21.79 5.36 -12.84
CA ARG A 24 -22.83 4.40 -12.36
C ARG A 24 -24.24 5.00 -12.36
N ALA A 25 -24.36 6.29 -12.09
CA ALA A 25 -25.64 7.01 -12.20
C ALA A 25 -26.07 7.30 -13.66
N GLY A 26 -25.29 6.87 -14.66
CA GLY A 26 -25.57 7.10 -16.08
C GLY A 26 -25.44 8.56 -16.51
N MET A 27 -24.81 9.43 -15.71
CA MET A 27 -24.75 10.86 -16.01
C MET A 27 -23.49 11.23 -16.79
N THR A 28 -23.69 12.04 -17.83
CA THR A 28 -22.56 12.72 -18.49
C THR A 28 -21.97 13.81 -17.61
N THR A 29 -20.70 14.17 -17.82
CA THR A 29 -20.08 15.29 -17.08
C THR A 29 -20.83 16.60 -17.24
N THR A 30 -21.39 16.87 -18.43
CA THR A 30 -22.19 18.07 -18.71
C THR A 30 -23.49 18.09 -17.92
N GLU A 31 -24.20 16.97 -17.88
CA GLU A 31 -25.47 16.87 -17.11
C GLU A 31 -25.23 17.02 -15.62
N ALA A 32 -24.24 16.29 -15.08
CA ALA A 32 -23.87 16.37 -13.68
C ALA A 32 -23.43 17.79 -13.27
N ALA A 33 -22.63 18.46 -14.10
CA ALA A 33 -22.20 19.84 -13.86
C ALA A 33 -23.41 20.80 -13.79
N ARG A 34 -24.36 20.66 -14.75
CA ARG A 34 -25.59 21.47 -14.76
C ARG A 34 -26.41 21.24 -13.48
N ARG A 35 -26.61 20.01 -13.04
CA ARG A 35 -27.37 19.67 -11.82
C ARG A 35 -26.68 20.18 -10.55
N LEU A 36 -25.33 20.17 -10.54
CA LEU A 36 -24.52 20.70 -9.42
C LEU A 36 -24.35 22.22 -9.41
N GLY A 37 -24.94 22.94 -10.39
CA GLY A 37 -24.77 24.39 -10.50
C GLY A 37 -23.32 24.81 -10.76
N THR A 38 -22.55 24.01 -11.50
CA THR A 38 -21.12 24.27 -11.79
C THR A 38 -20.82 24.14 -13.29
N SER A 39 -19.63 24.54 -13.72
CA SER A 39 -19.20 24.32 -15.11
C SER A 39 -18.66 22.90 -15.30
N THR A 40 -18.78 22.38 -16.54
CA THR A 40 -18.19 21.10 -16.94
C THR A 40 -16.69 21.05 -16.69
N GLY A 41 -15.98 22.18 -16.94
CA GLY A 41 -14.56 22.29 -16.66
C GLY A 41 -14.20 22.19 -15.16
N GLN A 42 -15.03 22.79 -14.29
CA GLN A 42 -14.81 22.67 -12.84
C GLN A 42 -15.06 21.24 -12.35
N LEU A 43 -16.11 20.56 -12.81
CA LEU A 43 -16.38 19.17 -12.47
C LEU A 43 -15.25 18.25 -12.98
N SER A 44 -14.81 18.43 -14.23
CA SER A 44 -13.68 17.70 -14.81
C SER A 44 -12.39 17.89 -14.00
N ASN A 45 -12.12 19.09 -13.49
CA ASN A 45 -10.96 19.35 -12.64
C ASN A 45 -11.06 18.65 -11.27
N VAL A 46 -12.26 18.49 -10.72
CA VAL A 46 -12.49 17.69 -9.50
C VAL A 46 -12.26 16.21 -9.79
N GLU A 47 -12.87 15.67 -10.85
CA GLU A 47 -12.77 14.26 -11.23
C GLU A 47 -11.39 13.84 -11.75
N SER A 48 -10.52 14.80 -12.08
CA SER A 48 -9.10 14.58 -12.43
C SER A 48 -8.14 14.94 -11.30
N ALA A 49 -8.63 15.13 -10.07
CA ALA A 49 -7.85 15.53 -8.91
C ALA A 49 -7.06 16.85 -9.03
N ARG A 50 -7.29 17.65 -10.07
CA ARG A 50 -6.66 18.97 -10.23
C ARG A 50 -7.14 19.94 -9.15
N PHE A 51 -8.42 19.88 -8.78
CA PHE A 51 -9.00 20.64 -7.69
C PHE A 51 -9.41 19.73 -6.54
N GLY A 52 -9.28 20.23 -5.31
CA GLY A 52 -9.84 19.58 -4.14
C GLY A 52 -11.36 19.66 -4.13
N VAL A 53 -11.98 18.81 -3.34
CA VAL A 53 -13.43 18.79 -3.13
C VAL A 53 -13.70 18.90 -1.63
N SER A 54 -14.69 19.72 -1.24
CA SER A 54 -15.08 19.87 0.16
C SER A 54 -15.99 18.70 0.61
N PRO A 55 -16.04 18.42 1.92
CA PRO A 55 -16.94 17.42 2.50
C PRO A 55 -18.40 17.56 2.04
N ASP A 56 -18.94 18.77 2.12
CA ASP A 56 -20.34 19.02 1.74
C ASP A 56 -20.58 18.79 0.25
N ARG A 57 -19.57 19.10 -0.57
CA ARG A 57 -19.67 18.85 -2.00
C ARG A 57 -19.62 17.36 -2.33
N ILE A 58 -18.84 16.56 -1.59
CA ILE A 58 -18.86 15.09 -1.74
C ILE A 58 -20.26 14.56 -1.42
N ARG A 59 -20.83 14.95 -0.29
CA ARG A 59 -22.20 14.52 0.10
C ARG A 59 -23.25 14.93 -0.93
N ALA A 60 -23.18 16.17 -1.42
CA ALA A 60 -24.09 16.66 -2.45
C ALA A 60 -23.93 15.87 -3.78
N MET A 61 -22.71 15.59 -4.21
CA MET A 61 -22.44 14.77 -5.39
C MET A 61 -22.95 13.34 -5.21
N ALA A 62 -22.65 12.70 -4.09
CA ALA A 62 -23.07 11.33 -3.78
C ALA A 62 -24.62 11.22 -3.74
N SER A 63 -25.30 12.16 -3.10
CA SER A 63 -26.76 12.23 -3.09
C SER A 63 -27.34 12.38 -4.49
N MET A 64 -26.79 13.28 -5.30
CA MET A 64 -27.22 13.49 -6.69
C MET A 64 -26.98 12.25 -7.57
N TYR A 65 -25.92 11.50 -7.31
CA TYR A 65 -25.61 10.24 -7.99
C TYR A 65 -26.37 9.03 -7.41
N CYS A 66 -27.31 9.25 -6.51
CA CYS A 66 -28.12 8.22 -5.84
C CYS A 66 -27.29 7.16 -5.11
N CYS A 67 -26.14 7.52 -4.54
CA CYS A 67 -25.34 6.63 -3.72
C CYS A 67 -26.02 6.43 -2.37
N ALA A 68 -26.54 5.22 -2.11
CA ALA A 68 -27.22 4.88 -0.86
C ALA A 68 -26.26 4.47 0.27
N ASP A 69 -25.01 4.12 -0.06
CA ASP A 69 -24.00 3.67 0.89
C ASP A 69 -23.40 4.85 1.66
N GLN A 70 -23.96 5.15 2.83
CA GLN A 70 -23.53 6.26 3.67
C GLN A 70 -22.14 6.05 4.26
N ASP A 71 -21.77 4.80 4.59
CA ASP A 71 -20.43 4.49 5.13
C ASP A 71 -19.36 4.79 4.09
N TYR A 72 -19.62 4.46 2.84
CA TYR A 72 -18.73 4.79 1.73
C TYR A 72 -18.62 6.31 1.50
N VAL A 73 -19.74 7.03 1.52
CA VAL A 73 -19.74 8.50 1.37
C VAL A 73 -18.93 9.16 2.49
N GLU A 74 -19.17 8.77 3.74
CA GLU A 74 -18.43 9.33 4.88
C GLU A 74 -16.96 8.92 4.89
N ALA A 75 -16.62 7.73 4.36
CA ALA A 75 -15.25 7.35 4.15
C ALA A 75 -14.53 8.26 3.13
N LEU A 76 -15.18 8.60 2.01
CA LEU A 76 -14.67 9.57 1.03
C LEU A 76 -14.51 10.97 1.66
N VAL A 77 -15.46 11.40 2.48
CA VAL A 77 -15.38 12.67 3.22
C VAL A 77 -14.14 12.69 4.13
N ARG A 78 -13.93 11.63 4.92
CA ARG A 78 -12.73 11.49 5.79
C ARG A 78 -11.43 11.55 5.02
N MET A 79 -11.41 11.08 3.76
CA MET A 79 -10.21 11.20 2.91
C MET A 79 -9.86 12.64 2.57
N THR A 80 -10.79 13.59 2.62
CA THR A 80 -10.55 15.01 2.29
C THR A 80 -10.35 15.90 3.49
N THR A 81 -10.71 15.47 4.70
CA THR A 81 -10.67 16.29 5.92
C THR A 81 -9.37 16.18 6.70
N ALA A 82 -8.52 15.20 6.39
CA ALA A 82 -7.20 15.07 7.02
C ALA A 82 -6.33 16.29 6.65
N ARG A 83 -6.34 17.30 7.53
CA ARG A 83 -5.62 18.58 7.35
C ARG A 83 -4.14 18.51 7.71
N SER A 84 -3.68 17.45 8.36
CA SER A 84 -2.28 17.32 8.72
C SER A 84 -1.51 16.76 7.53
N HIS A 85 -0.50 17.49 7.10
CA HIS A 85 0.56 16.91 6.31
C HIS A 85 1.15 15.75 7.11
N GLY A 86 1.04 14.52 6.57
CA GLY A 86 1.63 13.36 7.22
C GLY A 86 3.16 13.46 7.23
N TRP A 87 3.79 12.65 8.07
CA TRP A 87 5.26 12.62 8.19
C TRP A 87 5.97 12.40 6.84
N TRP A 88 5.35 11.74 5.87
CA TRP A 88 5.92 11.47 4.54
C TRP A 88 6.15 12.74 3.73
N GLU A 89 5.46 13.84 4.04
CA GLU A 89 5.66 15.12 3.36
C GLU A 89 7.08 15.69 3.56
N ALA A 90 7.73 15.35 4.67
CA ALA A 90 9.12 15.74 4.91
C ALA A 90 10.11 15.17 3.88
N TYR A 91 9.70 14.13 3.15
CA TYR A 91 10.51 13.47 2.11
C TYR A 91 10.18 13.92 0.69
N ARG A 92 9.26 14.87 0.51
CA ARG A 92 8.74 15.28 -0.82
C ARG A 92 9.84 15.74 -1.79
N GLU A 93 10.85 16.43 -1.28
CA GLU A 93 11.93 16.97 -2.11
C GLU A 93 13.05 15.96 -2.38
N VAL A 94 13.06 14.81 -1.68
CA VAL A 94 14.18 13.86 -1.70
C VAL A 94 13.79 12.45 -2.14
N LEU A 95 12.50 12.13 -2.20
CA LEU A 95 12.02 10.80 -2.62
C LEU A 95 11.01 10.89 -3.76
N PRO A 96 10.96 9.85 -4.63
CA PRO A 96 9.91 9.73 -5.63
C PRO A 96 8.50 9.76 -5.02
N SER A 97 7.56 10.43 -5.68
CA SER A 97 6.18 10.60 -5.19
C SER A 97 5.48 9.27 -4.87
N GLY A 98 5.72 8.22 -5.65
CA GLY A 98 5.12 6.90 -5.41
C GLY A 98 5.46 6.29 -4.05
N LEU A 99 6.63 6.61 -3.46
CA LEU A 99 6.98 6.18 -2.10
C LEU A 99 6.19 6.96 -1.04
N LEU A 100 5.94 8.24 -1.28
CA LEU A 100 5.11 9.07 -0.41
C LEU A 100 3.64 8.61 -0.48
N ASP A 101 3.15 8.35 -1.68
CA ASP A 101 1.80 7.85 -1.92
C ASP A 101 1.57 6.51 -1.21
N LEU A 102 2.54 5.59 -1.27
CA LEU A 102 2.47 4.33 -0.55
C LEU A 102 2.40 4.55 0.97
N ALA A 103 3.26 5.42 1.51
CA ALA A 103 3.26 5.74 2.94
C ALA A 103 1.92 6.37 3.40
N GLU A 104 1.35 7.28 2.59
CA GLU A 104 0.04 7.88 2.86
C GLU A 104 -1.07 6.83 2.86
N LEU A 105 -1.11 5.94 1.87
CA LEU A 105 -2.11 4.88 1.76
C LEU A 105 -2.00 3.88 2.90
N GLU A 106 -0.80 3.42 3.23
CA GLU A 106 -0.56 2.53 4.38
C GLU A 106 -0.99 3.17 5.70
N TYR A 107 -0.62 4.44 5.94
CA TYR A 107 -0.95 5.14 7.17
C TYR A 107 -2.46 5.19 7.44
N HIS A 108 -3.27 5.31 6.39
CA HIS A 108 -4.73 5.37 6.45
C HIS A 108 -5.43 4.02 6.29
N SER A 109 -4.67 2.94 6.11
CA SER A 109 -5.22 1.59 6.02
C SER A 109 -5.66 1.07 7.40
N THR A 110 -6.68 0.23 7.39
CA THR A 110 -7.18 -0.46 8.59
C THR A 110 -6.47 -1.80 8.80
N ALA A 111 -6.04 -2.43 7.70
CA ALA A 111 -5.23 -3.65 7.69
C ALA A 111 -4.38 -3.68 6.42
N VAL A 112 -3.31 -4.46 6.45
CA VAL A 112 -2.45 -4.70 5.28
C VAL A 112 -2.19 -6.18 5.14
N ARG A 113 -2.39 -6.71 3.93
CA ARG A 113 -2.04 -8.09 3.54
C ARG A 113 -1.01 -8.04 2.43
N THR A 114 0.00 -8.88 2.51
CA THR A 114 1.07 -8.88 1.49
C THR A 114 1.50 -10.27 1.09
N ALA A 115 1.98 -10.41 -0.15
CA ALA A 115 2.66 -11.60 -0.63
C ALA A 115 3.95 -11.20 -1.35
N TYR A 116 5.08 -11.79 -0.96
CA TYR A 116 6.40 -11.49 -1.49
C TYR A 116 7.11 -12.77 -1.94
N THR A 117 7.73 -12.75 -3.13
CA THR A 117 8.40 -13.93 -3.68
C THR A 117 9.91 -13.93 -3.49
N THR A 118 10.57 -12.79 -3.66
CA THR A 118 12.04 -12.68 -3.65
C THR A 118 12.58 -11.63 -2.69
N HIS A 119 11.72 -10.82 -2.11
CA HIS A 119 12.11 -9.75 -1.17
C HIS A 119 11.43 -9.91 0.17
N MET A 120 12.07 -9.43 1.24
CA MET A 120 11.42 -9.27 2.53
C MET A 120 10.40 -8.15 2.49
N PRO A 121 9.24 -8.30 3.15
CA PRO A 121 8.23 -7.25 3.24
C PRO A 121 8.79 -5.95 3.78
N GLY A 122 8.53 -4.84 3.10
CA GLY A 122 9.12 -3.55 3.46
C GLY A 122 8.87 -3.11 4.89
N LEU A 123 7.69 -3.42 5.45
CA LEU A 123 7.33 -3.10 6.83
C LEU A 123 8.03 -3.98 7.89
N LEU A 124 8.70 -5.05 7.46
CA LEU A 124 9.45 -5.97 8.34
C LEU A 124 10.95 -5.99 8.06
N GLN A 125 11.49 -5.04 7.30
CA GLN A 125 12.92 -4.97 7.02
C GLN A 125 13.69 -4.29 8.17
N THR A 126 14.87 -4.82 8.49
CA THR A 126 15.83 -4.12 9.36
C THR A 126 16.48 -2.95 8.58
N PRO A 127 17.03 -1.93 9.28
CA PRO A 127 17.73 -0.82 8.60
C PRO A 127 18.86 -1.29 7.70
N ASP A 128 19.68 -2.27 8.13
CA ASP A 128 20.80 -2.77 7.36
C ASP A 128 20.34 -3.53 6.11
N HIS A 129 19.31 -4.37 6.24
CA HIS A 129 18.71 -5.07 5.10
C HIS A 129 18.12 -4.07 4.07
N ALA A 130 17.38 -3.07 4.54
CA ALA A 130 16.83 -2.03 3.67
C ALA A 130 17.92 -1.24 2.96
N ARG A 131 19.00 -0.90 3.67
CA ARG A 131 20.15 -0.19 3.11
C ARG A 131 20.80 -0.98 1.97
N GLU A 132 21.01 -2.29 2.16
CA GLU A 132 21.57 -3.13 1.10
C GLU A 132 20.66 -3.19 -0.13
N ILE A 133 19.34 -3.32 0.05
CA ILE A 133 18.39 -3.25 -1.07
C ILE A 133 18.50 -1.93 -1.81
N PHE A 134 18.50 -0.80 -1.09
CA PHE A 134 18.48 0.52 -1.72
C PHE A 134 19.79 0.87 -2.44
N ARG A 135 20.92 0.28 -2.04
CA ARG A 135 22.22 0.42 -2.76
C ARG A 135 22.19 -0.18 -4.16
N HIS A 136 21.29 -1.12 -4.43
CA HIS A 136 21.17 -1.83 -5.70
C HIS A 136 20.02 -1.32 -6.59
N VAL A 137 19.37 -0.22 -6.22
CA VAL A 137 18.36 0.44 -7.06
C VAL A 137 19.02 1.12 -8.25
N LEU A 138 18.33 1.15 -9.40
CA LEU A 138 18.81 1.85 -10.60
C LEU A 138 17.89 3.03 -10.95
N PRO A 139 18.46 4.19 -11.35
CA PRO A 139 19.90 4.52 -11.33
C PRO A 139 20.45 4.48 -9.91
N ALA A 140 21.75 4.20 -9.77
CA ALA A 140 22.39 4.04 -8.47
C ALA A 140 22.26 5.33 -7.63
N PRO A 141 21.61 5.29 -6.46
CA PRO A 141 21.44 6.46 -5.62
C PRO A 141 22.74 6.83 -4.92
N THR A 142 22.90 8.10 -4.59
CA THR A 142 23.98 8.58 -3.74
C THR A 142 23.83 8.07 -2.29
N PRO A 143 24.91 8.01 -1.49
CA PRO A 143 24.80 7.59 -0.09
C PRO A 143 23.74 8.35 0.74
N PRO A 144 23.60 9.69 0.64
CA PRO A 144 22.49 10.40 1.31
C PRO A 144 21.10 9.98 0.84
N GLU A 145 20.90 9.72 -0.46
CA GLU A 145 19.62 9.24 -1.00
C GLU A 145 19.27 7.85 -0.50
N VAL A 146 20.27 6.97 -0.31
CA VAL A 146 20.08 5.66 0.34
C VAL A 146 19.56 5.86 1.77
N GLU A 147 20.21 6.72 2.55
CA GLU A 147 19.79 6.96 3.95
C GLU A 147 18.41 7.62 4.06
N HIS A 148 18.03 8.51 3.14
CA HIS A 148 16.66 9.03 3.08
C HIS A 148 15.64 7.91 2.83
N ARG A 149 15.93 6.98 1.91
CA ARG A 149 15.07 5.81 1.64
C ARG A 149 14.97 4.87 2.84
N VAL A 150 16.09 4.63 3.53
CA VAL A 150 16.13 3.81 4.75
C VAL A 150 15.30 4.48 5.85
N SER A 151 15.54 5.76 6.13
CA SER A 151 14.79 6.51 7.14
C SER A 151 13.29 6.49 6.86
N HIS A 152 12.87 6.77 5.63
CA HIS A 152 11.49 6.68 5.20
C HIS A 152 10.91 5.26 5.38
N ARG A 153 11.68 4.20 5.03
CA ARG A 153 11.27 2.80 5.20
C ARG A 153 11.02 2.45 6.67
N ILE A 154 11.91 2.88 7.56
CA ILE A 154 11.78 2.62 8.99
C ILE A 154 10.61 3.40 9.59
N GLN A 155 10.42 4.65 9.16
CA GLN A 155 9.29 5.46 9.65
C GLN A 155 7.93 4.88 9.24
N ARG A 156 7.80 4.20 8.08
CA ARG A 156 6.58 3.49 7.70
C ARG A 156 6.22 2.36 8.68
N GLN A 157 7.21 1.76 9.35
CA GLN A 157 6.99 0.67 10.31
C GLN A 157 6.24 1.12 11.58
N ASP A 158 6.15 2.44 11.83
CA ASP A 158 5.36 2.98 12.95
C ASP A 158 3.91 2.46 12.96
N LEU A 159 3.37 2.10 11.79
CA LEU A 159 2.07 1.44 11.66
C LEU A 159 1.91 0.17 12.51
N ILE A 160 3.00 -0.55 12.73
CA ILE A 160 3.03 -1.81 13.50
C ILE A 160 3.33 -1.53 14.98
N TYR A 161 3.97 -0.39 15.30
CA TYR A 161 4.43 -0.07 16.66
C TYR A 161 3.55 0.94 17.39
N ARG A 162 2.69 1.69 16.67
CA ARG A 162 1.81 2.71 17.27
C ARG A 162 0.83 2.11 18.28
N ALA A 163 0.25 2.95 19.15
CA ALA A 163 -0.69 2.52 20.20
C ALA A 163 -1.92 1.75 19.70
N GLN A 164 -2.37 2.06 18.48
CA GLN A 164 -3.40 1.31 17.76
C GLN A 164 -2.78 0.77 16.46
N PRO A 165 -2.07 -0.37 16.53
CA PRO A 165 -1.40 -0.92 15.37
C PRO A 165 -2.41 -1.46 14.35
N ILE A 166 -2.00 -1.50 13.09
CA ILE A 166 -2.78 -2.17 12.06
C ILE A 166 -2.65 -3.69 12.17
N THR A 167 -3.66 -4.42 11.70
CA THR A 167 -3.50 -5.85 11.42
C THR A 167 -2.62 -6.00 10.18
N TYR A 168 -1.50 -6.72 10.34
CA TYR A 168 -0.54 -6.98 9.27
C TYR A 168 -0.38 -8.47 9.03
N ARG A 169 -0.67 -8.92 7.81
CA ARG A 169 -0.50 -10.33 7.41
C ARG A 169 0.42 -10.39 6.19
N THR A 170 1.41 -11.26 6.24
CA THR A 170 2.35 -11.42 5.13
C THR A 170 2.63 -12.89 4.86
N VAL A 171 2.63 -13.23 3.56
CA VAL A 171 3.18 -14.49 3.08
C VAL A 171 4.48 -14.18 2.34
N VAL A 172 5.55 -14.86 2.72
CA VAL A 172 6.87 -14.72 2.11
C VAL A 172 7.27 -16.06 1.51
N HIS A 173 7.62 -16.10 0.24
CA HIS A 173 8.13 -17.33 -0.35
C HIS A 173 9.49 -17.72 0.27
N GLU A 174 9.75 -19.01 0.42
CA GLU A 174 11.00 -19.53 1.01
C GLU A 174 12.26 -18.99 0.34
N ALA A 175 12.22 -18.68 -0.96
CA ALA A 175 13.33 -18.04 -1.66
C ALA A 175 13.76 -16.72 -1.01
N ALA A 176 12.83 -15.84 -0.65
CA ALA A 176 13.15 -14.57 0.00
C ALA A 176 13.78 -14.75 1.37
N VAL A 177 13.38 -15.80 2.12
CA VAL A 177 13.96 -16.13 3.43
C VAL A 177 15.41 -16.65 3.31
N ARG A 178 15.75 -17.28 2.18
CA ARG A 178 17.07 -17.87 1.92
C ARG A 178 18.06 -16.93 1.22
N ILE A 179 17.57 -15.88 0.55
CA ILE A 179 18.42 -14.89 -0.11
C ILE A 179 19.19 -14.08 0.94
N GLN A 180 20.51 -14.16 0.90
CA GLN A 180 21.39 -13.50 1.86
C GLN A 180 21.70 -12.04 1.46
N VAL A 181 20.69 -11.18 1.47
CA VAL A 181 20.87 -9.75 1.22
C VAL A 181 21.85 -9.16 2.24
N GLY A 182 22.92 -8.52 1.76
CA GLY A 182 23.97 -7.94 2.63
C GLY A 182 24.87 -8.97 3.31
N GLY A 183 24.82 -10.22 2.85
CA GLY A 183 25.61 -11.33 3.39
C GLY A 183 25.01 -11.97 4.65
N PRO A 184 25.66 -13.06 5.16
CA PRO A 184 25.11 -13.90 6.24
C PRO A 184 24.75 -13.12 7.51
N ARG A 185 25.58 -12.15 7.91
CA ARG A 185 25.35 -11.35 9.14
C ARG A 185 24.05 -10.52 9.05
N VAL A 186 23.85 -9.82 7.93
CA VAL A 186 22.65 -8.97 7.73
C VAL A 186 21.43 -9.85 7.54
N ALA A 187 21.54 -10.93 6.77
CA ALA A 187 20.44 -11.87 6.54
C ALA A 187 20.00 -12.55 7.85
N ARG A 188 20.92 -13.02 8.69
CA ARG A 188 20.57 -13.60 10.00
C ARG A 188 19.87 -12.60 10.91
N ALA A 189 20.34 -11.35 10.99
CA ALA A 189 19.69 -10.30 11.77
C ALA A 189 18.26 -9.99 11.25
N GLN A 190 18.08 -10.03 9.92
CA GLN A 190 16.75 -9.88 9.30
C GLN A 190 15.82 -11.04 9.68
N LEU A 191 16.29 -12.28 9.67
CA LEU A 191 15.47 -13.44 10.07
C LEU A 191 15.08 -13.40 11.56
N GLN A 192 16.03 -13.02 12.43
CA GLN A 192 15.73 -12.82 13.85
C GLN A 192 14.69 -11.74 14.07
N HIS A 193 14.77 -10.63 13.33
CA HIS A 193 13.75 -9.59 13.37
C HIS A 193 12.39 -10.10 12.90
N LEU A 194 12.35 -10.89 11.83
CA LEU A 194 11.10 -11.48 11.31
C LEU A 194 10.45 -12.42 12.35
N LEU A 195 11.25 -13.22 13.05
CA LEU A 195 10.78 -14.06 14.17
C LEU A 195 10.18 -13.22 15.29
N ALA A 196 10.89 -12.20 15.77
CA ALA A 196 10.41 -11.30 16.81
C ALA A 196 9.11 -10.58 16.42
N MET A 197 8.98 -10.19 15.15
CA MET A 197 7.76 -9.56 14.67
C MET A 197 6.58 -10.54 14.57
N SER A 198 6.85 -11.82 14.29
CA SER A 198 5.83 -12.88 14.22
C SER A 198 5.23 -13.26 15.57
N GLU A 199 5.79 -12.78 16.69
CA GLU A 199 5.28 -12.99 18.05
C GLU A 199 4.24 -11.94 18.47
N ARG A 200 4.03 -10.89 17.64
CA ARG A 200 3.03 -9.85 17.94
C ARG A 200 1.64 -10.30 17.51
N ASP A 201 0.64 -10.12 18.33
CA ASP A 201 -0.75 -10.57 18.09
C ASP A 201 -1.37 -10.04 16.81
N HIS A 202 -0.98 -8.83 16.38
CA HIS A 202 -1.50 -8.17 15.17
C HIS A 202 -0.63 -8.40 13.91
N VAL A 203 0.44 -9.20 14.01
CA VAL A 203 1.36 -9.53 12.91
C VAL A 203 1.33 -11.02 12.65
N THR A 204 0.92 -11.41 11.45
CA THR A 204 0.99 -12.81 10.99
C THR A 204 2.04 -12.93 9.90
N VAL A 205 3.03 -13.78 10.13
CA VAL A 205 4.05 -14.13 9.14
C VAL A 205 3.90 -15.59 8.78
N GLN A 206 3.79 -15.88 7.47
CA GLN A 206 3.72 -17.24 6.94
C GLN A 206 4.76 -17.40 5.83
N VAL A 207 5.34 -18.58 5.69
CA VAL A 207 6.24 -18.93 4.58
C VAL A 207 5.55 -19.86 3.62
N LEU A 208 5.63 -19.55 2.34
CA LEU A 208 5.24 -20.44 1.25
C LEU A 208 6.48 -21.27 0.85
N PRO A 209 6.54 -22.58 1.19
CA PRO A 209 7.74 -23.38 0.99
C PRO A 209 7.93 -23.79 -0.47
N PHE A 210 9.15 -24.08 -0.88
CA PHE A 210 9.46 -24.58 -2.24
C PHE A 210 8.63 -25.81 -2.64
N GLY A 211 8.28 -26.67 -1.69
CA GLY A 211 7.52 -27.89 -1.96
C GLY A 211 6.08 -27.66 -2.43
N VAL A 212 5.54 -26.46 -2.35
CA VAL A 212 4.20 -26.13 -2.86
C VAL A 212 4.13 -26.19 -4.39
N GLY A 213 5.24 -25.94 -5.08
CA GLY A 213 5.26 -25.89 -6.54
C GLY A 213 4.65 -24.60 -7.08
N ALA A 214 3.75 -24.71 -8.05
CA ALA A 214 3.10 -23.55 -8.66
C ALA A 214 2.03 -22.94 -7.73
N PHE A 215 2.00 -21.63 -7.64
CA PHE A 215 1.00 -20.86 -6.86
C PHE A 215 0.59 -19.59 -7.60
N PRO A 216 -0.62 -19.05 -7.36
CA PRO A 216 -1.06 -17.82 -8.01
C PRO A 216 -0.25 -16.64 -7.58
N GLY A 217 0.02 -15.69 -8.51
CA GLY A 217 0.79 -14.48 -8.22
C GLY A 217 2.30 -14.68 -8.10
N SER A 218 2.84 -15.86 -8.48
CA SER A 218 4.28 -16.11 -8.53
C SER A 218 4.98 -15.06 -9.41
N GLY A 219 6.03 -14.45 -8.89
CA GLY A 219 6.79 -13.40 -9.59
C GLY A 219 6.32 -11.97 -9.34
N GLN A 220 5.28 -11.75 -8.54
CA GLN A 220 4.82 -10.40 -8.15
C GLN A 220 4.94 -10.20 -6.64
N SER A 221 5.30 -8.97 -6.24
CA SER A 221 5.13 -8.51 -4.86
C SER A 221 3.83 -7.72 -4.79
N ILE A 222 2.96 -8.10 -3.87
CA ILE A 222 1.62 -7.56 -3.72
C ILE A 222 1.47 -6.98 -2.32
N ASN A 223 1.03 -5.73 -2.23
CA ASN A 223 0.55 -5.11 -0.99
C ASN A 223 -0.93 -4.80 -1.18
N TYR A 224 -1.79 -5.41 -0.38
CA TYR A 224 -3.21 -5.15 -0.37
C TYR A 224 -3.56 -4.32 0.86
N LEU A 225 -3.97 -3.09 0.63
CA LEU A 225 -4.24 -2.07 1.64
C LEU A 225 -5.75 -1.99 1.84
N HIS A 226 -6.23 -2.43 3.01
CA HIS A 226 -7.64 -2.34 3.34
C HIS A 226 -8.01 -0.92 3.74
N GLY A 227 -8.96 -0.34 3.01
CA GLY A 227 -9.57 0.93 3.35
C GLY A 227 -10.60 0.81 4.50
N PRO A 228 -11.23 1.93 4.89
CA PRO A 228 -12.29 1.93 5.88
C PRO A 228 -13.58 1.22 5.39
N VAL A 229 -13.72 1.05 4.09
CA VAL A 229 -14.76 0.26 3.39
C VAL A 229 -14.13 -0.47 2.20
N PRO A 230 -14.65 -1.64 1.80
CA PRO A 230 -14.03 -2.46 0.73
C PRO A 230 -13.88 -1.74 -0.61
N GLN A 231 -14.78 -0.80 -0.93
CA GLN A 231 -14.70 0.00 -2.15
C GLN A 231 -13.46 0.91 -2.19
N LEU A 232 -12.85 1.20 -1.04
CA LEU A 232 -11.67 2.04 -0.91
C LEU A 232 -10.39 1.24 -0.64
N ASP A 233 -10.44 -0.07 -0.78
CA ASP A 233 -9.24 -0.90 -0.79
C ASP A 233 -8.32 -0.52 -1.96
N THR A 234 -7.03 -0.80 -1.84
CA THR A 234 -6.05 -0.55 -2.89
C THR A 234 -5.09 -1.72 -2.96
N ALA A 235 -4.88 -2.29 -4.14
CA ALA A 235 -3.78 -3.21 -4.38
C ALA A 235 -2.59 -2.43 -4.95
N GLN A 236 -1.43 -2.60 -4.34
CA GLN A 236 -0.19 -2.00 -4.83
C GLN A 236 0.74 -3.12 -5.30
N LEU A 237 1.29 -2.94 -6.49
CA LEU A 237 2.27 -3.83 -7.10
C LEU A 237 3.60 -3.10 -7.24
N ASP A 238 4.70 -3.77 -6.86
CA ASP A 238 6.03 -3.26 -7.12
C ASP A 238 6.40 -3.50 -8.59
N GLN A 239 6.73 -2.43 -9.29
CA GLN A 239 7.28 -2.47 -10.64
C GLN A 239 8.65 -1.81 -10.67
N PHE A 240 9.47 -2.15 -11.67
CA PHE A 240 10.81 -1.58 -11.79
C PHE A 240 10.81 -0.04 -11.87
N HIS A 241 9.78 0.54 -12.45
CA HIS A 241 9.62 1.99 -12.59
C HIS A 241 8.91 2.65 -11.39
N GLY A 242 8.55 1.91 -10.36
CA GLY A 242 7.88 2.40 -9.17
C GLY A 242 6.59 1.65 -8.83
N PRO A 243 5.90 2.00 -7.74
CA PRO A 243 4.66 1.37 -7.34
C PRO A 243 3.52 1.68 -8.29
N VAL A 244 2.70 0.67 -8.60
CA VAL A 244 1.44 0.81 -9.34
C VAL A 244 0.30 0.57 -8.37
N PHE A 245 -0.67 1.49 -8.31
CA PHE A 245 -1.85 1.41 -7.45
C PHE A 245 -3.08 1.04 -8.28
N LEU A 246 -3.79 0.00 -7.86
CA LEU A 246 -4.96 -0.55 -8.52
C LEU A 246 -6.19 -0.38 -7.61
N ASP A 247 -7.28 0.10 -8.18
CA ASP A 247 -8.50 0.43 -7.45
C ASP A 247 -9.79 -0.02 -8.18
N ALA A 248 -9.66 -0.72 -9.29
CA ALA A 248 -10.81 -1.29 -9.99
C ALA A 248 -11.36 -2.48 -9.19
N GLU A 249 -12.67 -2.47 -8.94
CA GLU A 249 -13.37 -3.45 -8.08
C GLU A 249 -13.06 -4.91 -8.45
N ALA A 250 -13.13 -5.24 -9.75
CA ALA A 250 -12.80 -6.59 -10.23
C ALA A 250 -11.35 -7.00 -9.96
N LEU A 251 -10.39 -6.05 -10.02
CA LEU A 251 -8.99 -6.31 -9.67
C LEU A 251 -8.82 -6.49 -8.16
N LEU A 252 -9.49 -5.68 -7.36
CA LEU A 252 -9.45 -5.80 -5.90
C LEU A 252 -10.00 -7.16 -5.45
N GLU A 253 -11.11 -7.60 -6.03
CA GLU A 253 -11.68 -8.92 -5.75
C GLU A 253 -10.71 -10.04 -6.15
N MET A 254 -10.12 -9.96 -7.33
CA MET A 254 -9.12 -10.92 -7.79
C MET A 254 -7.91 -10.99 -6.84
N TYR A 255 -7.36 -9.85 -6.39
CA TYR A 255 -6.21 -9.85 -5.48
C TYR A 255 -6.57 -10.33 -4.07
N ARG A 256 -7.77 -10.05 -3.56
CA ARG A 256 -8.25 -10.63 -2.29
C ARG A 256 -8.29 -12.15 -2.38
N HIS A 257 -8.92 -12.68 -3.42
CA HIS A 257 -8.98 -14.13 -3.64
C HIS A 257 -7.59 -14.76 -3.80
N LEU A 258 -6.69 -14.12 -4.55
CA LEU A 258 -5.31 -14.57 -4.70
C LEU A 258 -4.61 -14.67 -3.34
N LEU A 259 -4.73 -13.65 -2.50
CA LEU A 259 -4.12 -13.65 -1.16
C LEU A 259 -4.75 -14.73 -0.26
N ASP A 260 -6.06 -14.98 -0.36
CA ASP A 260 -6.73 -16.07 0.39
C ASP A 260 -6.14 -17.44 0.00
N VAL A 261 -5.94 -17.69 -1.29
CA VAL A 261 -5.32 -18.93 -1.78
C VAL A 261 -3.88 -19.07 -1.30
N VAL A 262 -3.08 -18.01 -1.43
CA VAL A 262 -1.66 -18.02 -1.02
C VAL A 262 -1.53 -18.23 0.49
N GLU A 263 -2.34 -17.55 1.32
CA GLU A 263 -2.35 -17.70 2.78
C GLU A 263 -2.77 -19.11 3.19
N SER A 264 -3.78 -19.69 2.54
CA SER A 264 -4.24 -21.07 2.84
C SER A 264 -3.24 -22.16 2.45
N THR A 265 -2.35 -21.85 1.50
CA THR A 265 -1.33 -22.79 1.00
C THR A 265 -0.01 -22.68 1.76
N ALA A 266 0.22 -21.56 2.43
CA ALA A 266 1.42 -21.31 3.22
C ALA A 266 1.48 -22.17 4.51
N LEU A 267 2.67 -22.29 5.08
CA LEU A 267 2.86 -22.94 6.37
C LEU A 267 2.09 -22.19 7.48
N SER A 268 1.66 -22.91 8.50
CA SER A 268 1.13 -22.26 9.71
C SER A 268 2.19 -21.32 10.33
N PRO A 269 1.79 -20.33 11.14
CA PRO A 269 2.74 -19.43 11.81
C PRO A 269 3.80 -20.19 12.62
N GLU A 270 3.44 -21.28 13.31
CA GLU A 270 4.35 -22.11 14.09
C GLU A 270 5.41 -22.78 13.19
N LYS A 271 4.96 -23.51 12.14
CA LYS A 271 5.85 -24.16 11.18
C LYS A 271 6.71 -23.15 10.41
N THR A 272 6.20 -21.94 10.20
CA THR A 272 6.95 -20.84 9.62
C THR A 272 8.12 -20.44 10.52
N ARG A 273 7.88 -20.26 11.82
CA ARG A 273 8.96 -19.96 12.78
C ARG A 273 10.02 -21.06 12.82
N ASP A 274 9.61 -22.33 12.86
CA ASP A 274 10.52 -23.46 12.83
C ASP A 274 11.43 -23.44 11.59
N LEU A 275 10.83 -23.20 10.41
CA LEU A 275 11.58 -23.10 9.16
C LEU A 275 12.57 -21.92 9.16
N ILE A 276 12.14 -20.74 9.61
CA ILE A 276 13.00 -19.54 9.69
C ILE A 276 14.15 -19.79 10.67
N HIS A 277 13.89 -20.42 11.82
CA HIS A 277 14.95 -20.81 12.78
C HIS A 277 15.97 -21.74 12.15
N ALA A 278 15.53 -22.80 11.48
CA ALA A 278 16.42 -23.72 10.81
C ALA A 278 17.30 -23.01 9.76
N ILE A 279 16.69 -22.19 8.89
CA ILE A 279 17.43 -21.42 7.88
C ILE A 279 18.44 -20.46 8.53
N SER A 280 18.07 -19.81 9.63
CA SER A 280 18.95 -18.86 10.33
C SER A 280 20.16 -19.55 10.99
N GLN A 281 20.03 -20.83 11.40
CA GLN A 281 21.12 -21.62 11.96
C GLN A 281 22.11 -22.10 10.88
N ASP A 282 21.61 -22.33 9.66
CA ASP A 282 22.41 -22.79 8.52
C ASP A 282 23.21 -21.66 7.82
N MET A 283 22.99 -20.38 8.20
CA MET A 283 23.71 -19.20 7.68
C MET A 283 24.96 -18.90 8.52
#